data_9e167993f1f69f15c4c219eddea46791
#
_entry.id   9e167993f1f69f15c4c219eddea46791
#
_cell.length_a   1.000
_cell.length_b   1.000
_cell.length_c   1.000
_cell.angle_alpha   90.00
_cell.angle_beta   90.00
_cell.angle_gamma   90.00
#
_symmetry.space_group_name_H-M   'P 1'
#
loop_
_entity.id
_entity.type
_entity.pdbx_description
1 polymer ?
#
loop_
_entity_poly.entity_id
_entity_poly.type
_entity_poly.pdbx_seq_one_letter_code
_entity_poly.pdbx_strand_id
1 'polypeptide(L)'
;MRKKEREQKSSFRYLLVLYITLFVISIPLLILSFPSLKKSISDSRFIEHYELWKSSEEEKERKIVTVTLESILGEKEIERVIHPGLRDPLHYTLEALLRPLSKDEKENGLISEIKEGVKLKGATIQDNIAFVSLSSDFLLSPDIDKAAEEIYKTLYNNLGVDGLVVIVDENVVIKK
;
A
#
# COMPACT_ATOMS: atom_id res chain seq x y z
N MET A 1 -47.27 -24.41 -32.88
CA MET A 1 -46.00 -24.05 -32.25
C MET A 1 -44.91 -23.57 -33.23
N ARG A 2 -44.70 -24.19 -34.39
CA ARG A 2 -43.62 -23.82 -35.35
C ARG A 2 -43.67 -22.40 -35.94
N LYS A 3 -44.79 -21.69 -35.96
CA LYS A 3 -44.93 -20.35 -36.54
C LYS A 3 -44.32 -19.27 -35.61
N LYS A 4 -44.51 -19.35 -34.28
CA LYS A 4 -43.94 -18.42 -33.29
C LYS A 4 -42.41 -18.50 -33.22
N GLU A 5 -41.83 -19.70 -33.36
CA GLU A 5 -40.35 -19.85 -33.37
C GLU A 5 -39.68 -19.21 -34.58
N ARG A 6 -40.36 -19.24 -35.75
CA ARG A 6 -39.84 -18.58 -36.97
C ARG A 6 -39.86 -17.03 -36.85
N GLU A 7 -40.90 -16.47 -36.26
CA GLU A 7 -41.02 -15.04 -36.04
C GLU A 7 -39.99 -14.52 -35.03
N GLN A 8 -39.75 -15.27 -33.95
CA GLN A 8 -38.76 -14.92 -32.95
C GLN A 8 -37.33 -15.00 -33.49
N LYS A 9 -37.03 -15.99 -34.34
CA LYS A 9 -35.71 -16.15 -35.00
C LYS A 9 -35.44 -15.07 -36.05
N SER A 10 -36.50 -14.58 -36.72
CA SER A 10 -36.42 -13.48 -37.64
C SER A 10 -36.13 -12.16 -36.92
N SER A 11 -36.84 -11.87 -35.85
CA SER A 11 -36.69 -10.67 -35.04
C SER A 11 -35.26 -10.57 -34.43
N PHE A 12 -34.71 -11.67 -33.97
CA PHE A 12 -33.32 -11.72 -33.45
C PHE A 12 -32.29 -11.41 -34.54
N ARG A 13 -32.47 -11.90 -35.74
CA ARG A 13 -31.59 -11.60 -36.88
C ARG A 13 -31.62 -10.12 -37.25
N TYR A 14 -32.77 -9.47 -37.26
CA TYR A 14 -32.90 -8.02 -37.53
C TYR A 14 -32.21 -7.19 -36.42
N LEU A 15 -32.37 -7.56 -35.17
CA LEU A 15 -31.68 -6.91 -34.04
C LEU A 15 -30.16 -7.04 -34.15
N LEU A 16 -29.67 -8.22 -34.50
CA LEU A 16 -28.24 -8.48 -34.67
C LEU A 16 -27.65 -7.69 -35.85
N VAL A 17 -28.34 -7.63 -36.97
CA VAL A 17 -27.92 -6.81 -38.11
C VAL A 17 -27.89 -5.33 -37.73
N LEU A 18 -28.94 -4.84 -37.07
CA LEU A 18 -29.01 -3.44 -36.60
C LEU A 18 -27.84 -3.11 -35.68
N TYR A 19 -27.51 -4.00 -34.72
CA TYR A 19 -26.40 -3.81 -33.79
C TYR A 19 -25.04 -3.77 -34.50
N ILE A 20 -24.80 -4.71 -35.44
CA ILE A 20 -23.60 -4.73 -36.26
C ILE A 20 -23.46 -3.46 -37.10
N THR A 21 -24.54 -3.02 -37.72
CA THR A 21 -24.54 -1.80 -38.53
C THR A 21 -24.22 -0.55 -37.68
N LEU A 22 -24.78 -0.45 -36.48
CA LEU A 22 -24.53 0.63 -35.53
C LEU A 22 -23.04 0.61 -35.07
N PHE A 23 -22.51 -0.57 -34.83
CA PHE A 23 -21.12 -0.75 -34.44
C PHE A 23 -20.13 -0.38 -35.56
N VAL A 24 -20.44 -0.77 -36.80
CA VAL A 24 -19.63 -0.46 -38.00
C VAL A 24 -19.62 1.05 -38.28
N ILE A 25 -20.70 1.77 -38.00
CA ILE A 25 -20.77 3.22 -38.17
C ILE A 25 -20.07 3.96 -37.01
N SER A 26 -20.17 3.46 -35.80
CA SER A 26 -19.58 4.13 -34.61
C SER A 26 -18.05 4.13 -34.60
N ILE A 27 -17.42 3.10 -35.15
CA ILE A 27 -15.94 2.99 -35.16
C ILE A 27 -15.31 4.09 -36.04
N PRO A 28 -15.72 4.32 -37.30
CA PRO A 28 -15.17 5.42 -38.10
C PRO A 28 -15.44 6.81 -37.51
N LEU A 29 -16.62 7.01 -36.90
CA LEU A 29 -16.93 8.28 -36.22
C LEU A 29 -15.97 8.51 -35.01
N LEU A 30 -15.66 7.47 -34.25
CA LEU A 30 -14.70 7.53 -33.15
C LEU A 30 -13.29 7.86 -33.66
N ILE A 31 -12.85 7.22 -34.74
CA ILE A 31 -11.55 7.46 -35.35
C ILE A 31 -11.43 8.88 -35.91
N LEU A 32 -12.47 9.39 -36.54
CA LEU A 32 -12.51 10.75 -37.10
C LEU A 32 -12.55 11.84 -36.01
N SER A 33 -13.19 11.56 -34.87
CA SER A 33 -13.26 12.49 -33.74
C SER A 33 -12.03 12.46 -32.85
N PHE A 34 -11.20 11.40 -32.91
CA PHE A 34 -10.04 11.22 -32.06
C PHE A 34 -9.00 12.36 -32.16
N PRO A 35 -8.61 12.85 -33.36
CA PRO A 35 -7.68 13.97 -33.47
C PRO A 35 -8.24 15.27 -32.87
N SER A 36 -9.51 15.52 -33.01
CA SER A 36 -10.21 16.69 -32.43
C SER A 36 -10.25 16.60 -30.91
N LEU A 37 -10.55 15.43 -30.37
CA LEU A 37 -10.54 15.14 -28.93
C LEU A 37 -9.14 15.30 -28.33
N LYS A 38 -8.12 14.75 -29.00
CA LYS A 38 -6.73 14.87 -28.59
C LYS A 38 -6.27 16.33 -28.55
N LYS A 39 -6.64 17.11 -29.55
CA LYS A 39 -6.35 18.54 -29.60
C LYS A 39 -7.07 19.30 -28.49
N SER A 40 -8.34 19.04 -28.27
CA SER A 40 -9.14 19.67 -27.19
C SER A 40 -8.60 19.35 -25.81
N ILE A 41 -8.14 18.11 -25.56
CA ILE A 41 -7.52 17.72 -24.29
C ILE A 41 -6.17 18.42 -24.12
N SER A 42 -5.36 18.50 -25.17
CA SER A 42 -4.08 19.20 -25.13
C SER A 42 -4.23 20.70 -24.90
N ASP A 43 -5.18 21.34 -25.59
CA ASP A 43 -5.45 22.78 -25.48
C ASP A 43 -6.08 23.16 -24.13
N SER A 44 -6.78 22.26 -23.46
CA SER A 44 -7.43 22.49 -22.17
C SER A 44 -6.49 22.51 -20.96
N ARG A 45 -5.18 22.23 -21.14
CA ARG A 45 -4.20 22.05 -20.05
C ARG A 45 -4.65 21.01 -18.99
N PHE A 46 -5.60 20.16 -19.37
CA PHE A 46 -6.14 19.14 -18.46
C PHE A 46 -5.05 18.21 -17.93
N ILE A 47 -4.11 17.83 -18.80
CA ILE A 47 -2.99 16.95 -18.43
C ILE A 47 -2.08 17.64 -17.40
N GLU A 48 -1.77 18.92 -17.61
CA GLU A 48 -0.94 19.72 -16.71
C GLU A 48 -1.62 19.90 -15.34
N HIS A 49 -2.92 20.18 -15.32
CA HIS A 49 -3.70 20.24 -14.07
C HIS A 49 -3.83 18.88 -13.39
N TYR A 50 -3.97 17.79 -14.14
CA TYR A 50 -4.04 16.45 -13.58
C TYR A 50 -2.71 16.01 -12.96
N GLU A 51 -1.58 16.30 -13.60
CA GLU A 51 -0.25 16.02 -13.06
C GLU A 51 0.04 16.84 -11.81
N LEU A 52 -0.32 18.13 -11.80
CA LEU A 52 -0.19 18.99 -10.63
C LEU A 52 -1.09 18.53 -9.47
N TRP A 53 -2.32 18.11 -9.78
CA TRP A 53 -3.25 17.59 -8.77
C TRP A 53 -2.74 16.26 -8.20
N LYS A 54 -2.29 15.34 -9.06
CA LYS A 54 -1.73 14.04 -8.66
C LYS A 54 -0.47 14.21 -7.80
N SER A 55 0.45 15.08 -8.20
CA SER A 55 1.65 15.37 -7.40
C SER A 55 1.32 15.99 -6.04
N SER A 56 0.32 16.87 -6.00
CA SER A 56 -0.16 17.49 -4.75
C SER A 56 -0.85 16.49 -3.82
N GLU A 57 -1.58 15.49 -4.35
CA GLU A 57 -2.15 14.41 -3.52
C GLU A 57 -1.08 13.43 -3.04
N GLU A 58 -0.14 13.03 -3.90
CA GLU A 58 0.98 12.17 -3.51
C GLU A 58 1.85 12.84 -2.44
N GLU A 59 2.03 14.15 -2.49
CA GLU A 59 2.78 14.91 -1.47
C GLU A 59 2.01 15.02 -0.14
N LYS A 60 0.68 15.16 -0.20
CA LYS A 60 -0.18 15.18 1.00
C LYS A 60 -0.27 13.82 1.70
N GLU A 61 -0.09 12.74 0.97
CA GLU A 61 -0.14 11.38 1.52
C GLU A 61 1.21 10.89 2.06
N ARG A 62 2.31 11.64 1.86
CA ARG A 62 3.62 11.26 2.42
C ARG A 62 3.62 11.47 3.93
N LYS A 63 4.03 10.44 4.65
CA LYS A 63 4.29 10.50 6.09
C LYS A 63 5.74 10.10 6.36
N ILE A 64 6.34 10.79 7.33
CA ILE A 64 7.66 10.47 7.82
C ILE A 64 7.48 9.64 9.08
N VAL A 65 8.15 8.51 9.14
CA VAL A 65 8.19 7.62 10.30
C VAL A 65 9.62 7.55 10.80
N THR A 66 9.82 7.86 12.07
CA THR A 66 11.12 7.68 12.74
C THR A 66 11.27 6.22 13.14
N VAL A 67 12.23 5.54 12.54
CA VAL A 67 12.56 4.14 12.83
C VAL A 67 13.84 4.08 13.65
N THR A 68 13.81 3.38 14.77
CA THR A 68 14.97 3.15 15.62
C THR A 68 15.61 1.82 15.23
N LEU A 69 16.88 1.84 14.85
CA LEU A 69 17.66 0.68 14.42
C LEU A 69 18.97 0.61 15.20
N GLU A 70 19.58 -0.56 15.24
CA GLU A 70 20.94 -0.75 15.76
C GLU A 70 21.99 -0.23 14.77
N SER A 71 23.11 0.22 15.30
CA SER A 71 24.29 0.64 14.55
C SER A 71 25.54 0.22 15.33
N ILE A 72 26.71 0.19 14.68
CA ILE A 72 28.02 -0.11 15.30
C ILE A 72 28.31 0.84 16.49
N LEU A 73 27.76 2.04 16.47
CA LEU A 73 27.91 3.08 17.49
C LEU A 73 26.79 3.11 18.53
N GLY A 74 25.88 2.15 18.50
CA GLY A 74 24.65 2.09 19.29
C GLY A 74 23.41 2.35 18.48
N GLU A 75 22.31 2.65 19.14
CA GLU A 75 21.03 2.92 18.49
C GLU A 75 21.07 4.19 17.65
N LYS A 76 20.39 4.15 16.51
CA LYS A 76 20.26 5.28 15.60
C LYS A 76 18.84 5.40 15.09
N GLU A 77 18.33 6.61 15.14
CA GLU A 77 17.04 6.96 14.55
C GLU A 77 17.24 7.38 13.10
N ILE A 78 16.39 6.86 12.23
CA ILE A 78 16.33 7.21 10.81
C ILE A 78 14.90 7.57 10.41
N GLU A 79 14.77 8.42 9.44
CA GLU A 79 13.48 8.79 8.86
C GLU A 79 13.20 7.96 7.61
N ARG A 80 12.06 7.31 7.58
CA ARG A 80 11.54 6.60 6.39
C ARG A 80 10.28 7.27 5.88
N VAL A 81 10.28 7.63 4.61
CA VAL A 81 9.10 8.16 3.95
C VAL A 81 8.21 7.00 3.51
N ILE A 82 6.94 7.11 3.84
CA ILE A 82 5.92 6.13 3.48
C ILE A 82 4.69 6.79 2.85
N HIS A 83 3.92 5.98 2.15
CA HIS A 83 2.61 6.33 1.61
C HIS A 83 1.55 5.51 2.35
N PRO A 84 0.95 6.04 3.41
CA PRO A 84 0.08 5.25 4.30
C PRO A 84 -1.22 4.79 3.63
N GLY A 85 -1.71 5.53 2.62
CA GLY A 85 -3.02 5.28 2.04
C GLY A 85 -4.13 5.39 3.10
N LEU A 86 -4.99 4.37 3.19
CA LEU A 86 -6.07 4.30 4.19
C LEU A 86 -5.66 3.59 5.50
N ARG A 87 -4.36 3.31 5.71
CA ARG A 87 -3.89 2.60 6.90
C ARG A 87 -3.78 3.56 8.08
N ASP A 88 -4.03 3.00 9.28
CA ASP A 88 -3.85 3.75 10.51
C ASP A 88 -2.36 3.95 10.87
N PRO A 89 -2.05 4.90 11.77
CA PRO A 89 -0.69 5.21 12.18
C PRO A 89 0.10 4.02 12.70
N LEU A 90 -0.50 3.10 13.43
CA LEU A 90 0.18 1.94 13.98
C LEU A 90 0.66 0.99 12.88
N HIS A 91 -0.23 0.68 11.92
CA HIS A 91 0.10 -0.24 10.83
C HIS A 91 1.20 0.33 9.92
N TYR A 92 1.08 1.59 9.50
CA TYR A 92 2.11 2.14 8.61
C TYR A 92 3.46 2.36 9.31
N THR A 93 3.47 2.63 10.62
CA THR A 93 4.72 2.72 11.41
C THR A 93 5.42 1.37 11.48
N LEU A 94 4.66 0.30 11.80
CA LEU A 94 5.21 -1.06 11.82
C LEU A 94 5.67 -1.51 10.44
N GLU A 95 4.95 -1.22 9.38
CA GLU A 95 5.39 -1.55 8.02
C GLU A 95 6.67 -0.80 7.62
N ALA A 96 6.82 0.46 8.06
CA ALA A 96 8.05 1.20 7.84
C ALA A 96 9.24 0.54 8.54
N LEU A 97 9.06 0.05 9.77
CA LEU A 97 10.08 -0.66 10.52
C LEU A 97 10.42 -2.01 9.88
N LEU A 98 9.41 -2.83 9.57
CA LEU A 98 9.59 -4.18 9.01
C LEU A 98 10.08 -4.20 7.56
N ARG A 99 10.19 -3.04 6.91
CA ARG A 99 10.77 -2.93 5.58
C ARG A 99 12.26 -3.31 5.64
N PRO A 100 12.74 -4.15 4.70
CA PRO A 100 14.17 -4.46 4.59
C PRO A 100 15.03 -3.19 4.53
N LEU A 101 16.23 -3.25 5.08
CA LEU A 101 17.19 -2.17 5.01
C LEU A 101 17.56 -1.90 3.55
N SER A 102 17.50 -0.63 3.16
CA SER A 102 17.98 -0.18 1.87
C SER A 102 19.50 -0.36 1.75
N LYS A 103 20.01 -0.26 0.52
CA LYS A 103 21.45 -0.34 0.28
C LYS A 103 22.20 0.75 1.03
N ASP A 104 21.69 1.97 1.00
CA ASP A 104 22.30 3.12 1.67
C ASP A 104 22.28 2.95 3.21
N GLU A 105 21.20 2.41 3.77
CA GLU A 105 21.11 2.12 5.22
C GLU A 105 22.15 1.08 5.63
N LYS A 106 22.35 0.01 4.85
CA LYS A 106 23.36 -1.02 5.07
C LYS A 106 24.79 -0.45 4.95
N GLU A 107 25.04 0.37 3.93
CA GLU A 107 26.34 1.04 3.73
C GLU A 107 26.67 2.02 4.87
N ASN A 108 25.67 2.61 5.51
CA ASN A 108 25.80 3.45 6.70
C ASN A 108 25.95 2.64 8.02
N GLY A 109 26.10 1.34 7.93
CA GLY A 109 26.33 0.46 9.09
C GLY A 109 25.12 0.24 9.97
N LEU A 110 23.90 0.43 9.43
CA LEU A 110 22.66 0.14 10.14
C LEU A 110 22.36 -1.36 10.09
N ILE A 111 21.85 -1.88 11.18
CA ILE A 111 21.51 -3.29 11.38
C ILE A 111 20.09 -3.31 11.97
N SER A 112 19.24 -4.20 11.52
CA SER A 112 17.98 -4.51 12.19
C SER A 112 18.13 -5.85 12.90
N GLU A 113 17.74 -5.91 14.14
CA GLU A 113 17.63 -7.16 14.91
C GLU A 113 16.38 -7.96 14.53
N ILE A 114 15.44 -7.33 13.82
CA ILE A 114 14.27 -8.03 13.28
C ILE A 114 14.71 -8.78 12.01
N LYS A 115 14.46 -10.09 11.98
CA LYS A 115 14.76 -10.90 10.80
C LYS A 115 14.05 -10.37 9.55
N GLU A 116 14.78 -10.27 8.45
CA GLU A 116 14.21 -9.89 7.16
C GLU A 116 13.13 -10.89 6.73
N GLY A 117 11.99 -10.37 6.28
CA GLY A 117 10.86 -11.17 5.84
C GLY A 117 9.77 -11.39 6.89
N VAL A 118 9.95 -10.91 8.12
CA VAL A 118 8.89 -10.87 9.15
C VAL A 118 7.71 -10.07 8.61
N LYS A 119 6.50 -10.64 8.77
CA LYS A 119 5.25 -10.03 8.30
C LYS A 119 4.39 -9.61 9.47
N LEU A 120 3.80 -8.44 9.36
CA LEU A 120 2.75 -7.98 10.26
C LEU A 120 1.46 -8.76 9.95
N LYS A 121 0.91 -9.47 10.94
CA LYS A 121 -0.38 -10.16 10.87
C LYS A 121 -1.52 -9.28 11.35
N GLY A 122 -1.25 -8.40 12.32
CA GLY A 122 -2.19 -7.45 12.84
C GLY A 122 -1.59 -6.63 13.98
N ALA A 123 -2.17 -5.48 14.27
CA ALA A 123 -1.75 -4.66 15.38
C ALA A 123 -2.93 -3.85 15.94
N THR A 124 -2.90 -3.55 17.24
CA THR A 124 -3.87 -2.69 17.90
C THR A 124 -3.23 -2.00 19.10
N ILE A 125 -3.80 -0.86 19.50
CA ILE A 125 -3.42 -0.19 20.76
C ILE A 125 -4.61 -0.25 21.69
N GLN A 126 -4.39 -0.72 22.90
CA GLN A 126 -5.37 -0.73 23.98
C GLN A 126 -4.70 -0.25 25.28
N ASP A 127 -5.32 0.69 25.98
CA ASP A 127 -4.77 1.27 27.22
C ASP A 127 -3.33 1.76 27.08
N ASN A 128 -3.01 2.38 25.94
CA ASN A 128 -1.68 2.85 25.54
C ASN A 128 -0.61 1.76 25.40
N ILE A 129 -1.01 0.49 25.35
CA ILE A 129 -0.15 -0.67 25.10
C ILE A 129 -0.37 -1.12 23.66
N ALA A 130 0.71 -1.27 22.90
CA ALA A 130 0.65 -1.81 21.55
C ALA A 130 0.68 -3.34 21.58
N PHE A 131 -0.31 -3.98 20.96
CA PHE A 131 -0.35 -5.42 20.72
C PHE A 131 0.00 -5.65 19.25
N VAL A 132 1.09 -6.34 18.98
CA VAL A 132 1.63 -6.55 17.63
C VAL A 132 1.72 -8.04 17.35
N SER A 133 0.96 -8.50 16.38
CA SER A 133 0.98 -9.89 15.92
C SER A 133 1.86 -10.01 14.68
N LEU A 134 2.90 -10.85 14.78
CA LEU A 134 3.91 -11.07 13.74
C LEU A 134 3.89 -12.52 13.22
N SER A 135 4.50 -12.74 12.06
CA SER A 135 4.73 -14.10 11.55
C SER A 135 5.75 -14.85 12.41
N SER A 136 5.73 -16.19 12.35
CA SER A 136 6.67 -17.07 13.04
C SER A 136 8.14 -16.79 12.71
N ASP A 137 8.42 -16.16 11.57
CA ASP A 137 9.77 -15.71 11.20
C ASP A 137 10.41 -14.80 12.24
N PHE A 138 9.59 -14.08 13.03
CA PHE A 138 10.09 -13.22 14.12
C PHE A 138 10.91 -14.00 15.16
N LEU A 139 10.55 -15.25 15.45
CA LEU A 139 11.27 -16.13 16.37
C LEU A 139 12.66 -16.52 15.85
N LEU A 140 12.95 -16.27 14.59
CA LEU A 140 14.25 -16.52 13.96
C LEU A 140 15.12 -15.25 13.92
N SER A 141 14.71 -14.19 14.59
CA SER A 141 15.52 -12.97 14.76
C SER A 141 16.79 -13.27 15.58
N PRO A 142 17.90 -12.62 15.28
CA PRO A 142 19.19 -12.87 15.98
C PRO A 142 19.08 -12.68 17.49
N ASP A 143 18.40 -11.63 17.92
CA ASP A 143 18.09 -11.32 19.30
C ASP A 143 16.63 -10.84 19.39
N ILE A 144 15.76 -11.68 19.97
CA ILE A 144 14.32 -11.41 20.06
C ILE A 144 14.03 -10.24 21.00
N ASP A 145 14.81 -10.08 22.07
CA ASP A 145 14.62 -8.99 23.03
C ASP A 145 15.00 -7.66 22.43
N LYS A 146 16.08 -7.59 21.66
CA LYS A 146 16.47 -6.40 20.90
C LYS A 146 15.53 -6.10 19.75
N ALA A 147 15.09 -7.14 19.03
CA ALA A 147 14.07 -6.97 17.98
C ALA A 147 12.77 -6.37 18.54
N ALA A 148 12.34 -6.81 19.72
CA ALA A 148 11.20 -6.22 20.41
C ALA A 148 11.49 -4.79 20.90
N GLU A 149 12.72 -4.50 21.30
CA GLU A 149 13.14 -3.14 21.66
C GLU A 149 13.07 -2.17 20.47
N GLU A 150 13.52 -2.59 19.28
CA GLU A 150 13.40 -1.81 18.04
C GLU A 150 11.91 -1.49 17.74
N ILE A 151 11.02 -2.48 17.91
CA ILE A 151 9.58 -2.27 17.73
C ILE A 151 9.06 -1.27 18.77
N TYR A 152 9.36 -1.48 20.05
CA TYR A 152 8.89 -0.63 21.12
C TYR A 152 9.32 0.84 20.92
N LYS A 153 10.62 1.07 20.71
CA LYS A 153 11.16 2.43 20.53
C LYS A 153 10.60 3.12 19.32
N THR A 154 10.46 2.39 18.21
CA THR A 154 9.84 2.93 17.00
C THR A 154 8.39 3.36 17.28
N LEU A 155 7.60 2.53 17.98
CA LEU A 155 6.23 2.88 18.32
C LEU A 155 6.15 3.98 19.38
N TYR A 156 7.01 3.98 20.36
CA TYR A 156 7.11 5.05 21.36
C TYR A 156 7.38 6.40 20.70
N ASN A 157 8.38 6.48 19.83
CA ASN A 157 8.79 7.72 19.16
C ASN A 157 7.72 8.29 18.22
N ASN A 158 6.90 7.44 17.61
CA ASN A 158 5.89 7.89 16.65
C ASN A 158 4.48 8.03 17.25
N LEU A 159 4.14 7.21 18.25
CA LEU A 159 2.76 7.08 18.76
C LEU A 159 2.65 7.30 20.28
N GLY A 160 3.77 7.35 21.00
CA GLY A 160 3.80 7.56 22.44
C GLY A 160 3.20 6.40 23.26
N VAL A 161 3.34 5.16 22.79
CA VAL A 161 2.84 3.99 23.53
C VAL A 161 3.67 3.73 24.79
N ASP A 162 3.03 3.31 25.88
CA ASP A 162 3.69 3.04 27.17
C ASP A 162 4.19 1.59 27.30
N GLY A 163 3.75 0.70 26.40
CA GLY A 163 4.14 -0.70 26.44
C GLY A 163 3.93 -1.42 25.13
N LEU A 164 4.54 -2.62 25.01
CA LEU A 164 4.48 -3.49 23.87
C LEU A 164 4.19 -4.93 24.28
N VAL A 165 3.29 -5.58 23.56
CA VAL A 165 3.04 -7.02 23.61
C VAL A 165 3.25 -7.58 22.22
N VAL A 166 4.24 -8.43 22.03
CA VAL A 166 4.47 -9.15 20.77
C VAL A 166 3.85 -10.52 20.84
N ILE A 167 3.05 -10.85 19.84
CA ILE A 167 2.30 -12.09 19.69
C ILE A 167 2.79 -12.80 18.42
N VAL A 168 3.13 -14.07 18.56
CA VAL A 168 3.49 -14.94 17.44
C VAL A 168 2.68 -16.23 17.56
N ASP A 169 1.97 -16.58 16.51
CA ASP A 169 1.12 -17.78 16.45
C ASP A 169 0.22 -17.94 17.70
N GLU A 170 -0.51 -16.84 18.02
CA GLU A 170 -1.46 -16.73 19.15
C GLU A 170 -0.82 -16.78 20.56
N ASN A 171 0.53 -16.92 20.64
CA ASN A 171 1.24 -16.91 21.91
C ASN A 171 1.92 -15.55 22.14
N VAL A 172 1.83 -15.07 23.37
CA VAL A 172 2.60 -13.89 23.80
C VAL A 172 4.06 -14.31 23.94
N VAL A 173 4.95 -13.68 23.17
CA VAL A 173 6.39 -13.96 23.16
C VAL A 173 7.12 -12.98 24.05
N ILE A 174 6.76 -11.69 23.96
CA ILE A 174 7.39 -10.61 24.74
C ILE A 174 6.31 -9.67 25.27
N LYS A 175 6.57 -9.17 26.48
CA LYS A 175 5.82 -8.08 27.10
C LYS A 175 6.82 -7.09 27.70
N LYS A 176 6.76 -5.83 27.20
CA LYS A 176 7.57 -4.69 27.65
C LYS A 176 6.69 -3.55 28.13
#